data_80688c4f6305ae0deed12f3713f4b0d2
#
_entry.id   80688c4f6305ae0deed12f3713f4b0d2
#
_cell.length_a   1.000
_cell.length_b   1.000
_cell.length_c   1.000
_cell.angle_alpha   90.00
_cell.angle_beta   90.00
_cell.angle_gamma   90.00
#
_symmetry.space_group_name_H-M   'P 1'
#
loop_
_entity.id
_entity.type
_entity.pdbx_description
1 polymer ?
#
loop_
_entity_poly.entity_id
_entity_poly.type
_entity_poly.pdbx_seq_one_letter_code
_entity_poly.pdbx_strand_id
1 'polypeptide(L)'
;MPLKDYKELKEDHPLTYEKQSEVYSQIFRDLIKADSILEVYQEAPTNNLDALIEKTDMETEQTSASAIVRMWRKYANSLILRMAMTTVNVEGYTCMVNGVPKTARQLGEEAVQRGVLEAGDKTIGLICGSGTDVGYHPLYKIANSWVDSRLNASYHNILVRTQHPILEFWFAKNGGDIKNQEQKTLKKETEYVSIRSGITLDVAGVTSQNYQYYSKFNLNFAGEKLALFKTEEALFLRAEGALRGWSMGGSAQSFYEAGIKEFFDKHSMSGRYDEYMAWRGMGDQTVSSTLKNEAIYRDWYDADNNLPLWSGYYQLNNAWYFPANADNNPYYHNPDEDKEQALQKIITQKWITLFPMSLVAWTDYRRTGYPLLIPACPYAYGYSDGSLEEPRFNWITGEILTEGVTVRRIPYNSSDSEIVEEVELTAK
;
A
#
# COMPACT_ATOMS: atom_id res chain seq x y z
N MET A 1 -22.48 -0.17 0.77
CA MET A 1 -22.57 0.18 -0.66
C MET A 1 -23.89 -0.35 -1.18
N PRO A 2 -24.72 0.44 -1.86
CA PRO A 2 -26.01 -0.02 -2.41
C PRO A 2 -25.75 -0.86 -3.68
N LEU A 3 -25.57 -2.17 -3.54
CA LEU A 3 -25.28 -3.05 -4.68
C LEU A 3 -26.52 -3.42 -5.49
N LYS A 4 -27.65 -3.56 -4.81
CA LYS A 4 -28.90 -4.01 -5.46
C LYS A 4 -29.69 -2.85 -6.01
N ASP A 5 -29.76 -1.76 -5.27
CA ASP A 5 -30.68 -0.66 -5.58
C ASP A 5 -30.09 0.41 -6.50
N TYR A 6 -28.77 0.46 -6.72
CA TYR A 6 -28.14 1.52 -7.52
C TYR A 6 -28.57 1.52 -8.99
N LYS A 7 -29.06 0.39 -9.52
CA LYS A 7 -29.58 0.26 -10.88
C LYS A 7 -31.07 0.55 -10.98
N GLU A 8 -31.77 0.59 -9.84
CA GLU A 8 -33.23 0.76 -9.77
C GLU A 8 -33.61 2.06 -9.04
N LEU A 9 -32.81 3.14 -9.28
CA LEU A 9 -33.11 4.45 -8.71
C LEU A 9 -34.56 4.85 -9.03
N LYS A 10 -35.43 4.67 -8.03
CA LYS A 10 -36.84 5.17 -8.07
C LYS A 10 -36.90 6.34 -7.11
N GLU A 11 -37.58 7.42 -7.54
CA GLU A 11 -37.68 8.65 -6.74
C GLU A 11 -38.25 8.45 -5.34
N ASP A 12 -38.97 7.34 -5.10
CA ASP A 12 -39.64 7.05 -3.83
C ASP A 12 -39.01 5.98 -2.96
N HIS A 13 -37.85 5.44 -3.33
CA HIS A 13 -37.15 4.45 -2.51
C HIS A 13 -35.77 4.94 -2.07
N PRO A 14 -35.53 5.08 -0.76
CA PRO A 14 -34.18 5.33 -0.24
C PRO A 14 -33.27 4.15 -0.62
N LEU A 15 -32.02 4.49 -1.03
CA LEU A 15 -31.01 3.46 -1.31
C LEU A 15 -30.70 2.70 -0.03
N THR A 16 -30.83 1.38 -0.08
CA THR A 16 -30.40 0.50 1.01
C THR A 16 -28.96 0.07 0.83
N TYR A 17 -28.22 -0.02 1.95
CA TYR A 17 -26.85 -0.47 1.95
C TYR A 17 -26.81 -1.94 2.38
N GLU A 18 -26.14 -2.77 1.58
CA GLU A 18 -25.87 -4.15 1.96
C GLU A 18 -24.77 -4.24 3.00
N LYS A 19 -24.81 -5.31 3.79
CA LYS A 19 -23.73 -5.67 4.71
C LYS A 19 -22.41 -5.82 3.96
N GLN A 20 -21.33 -5.41 4.58
CA GLN A 20 -19.99 -5.51 3.97
C GLN A 20 -19.68 -6.95 3.56
N SER A 21 -20.07 -7.94 4.35
CA SER A 21 -19.89 -9.37 4.02
C SER A 21 -20.62 -9.79 2.75
N GLU A 22 -21.81 -9.25 2.47
CA GLU A 22 -22.54 -9.51 1.22
C GLU A 22 -21.87 -8.86 0.02
N VAL A 23 -21.34 -7.63 0.20
CA VAL A 23 -20.58 -6.92 -0.83
C VAL A 23 -19.35 -7.74 -1.23
N TYR A 24 -18.56 -8.20 -0.27
CA TYR A 24 -17.40 -9.04 -0.56
C TYR A 24 -17.79 -10.37 -1.21
N SER A 25 -18.85 -10.99 -0.72
CA SER A 25 -19.36 -12.24 -1.31
C SER A 25 -19.83 -12.06 -2.75
N GLN A 26 -20.42 -10.92 -3.06
CA GLN A 26 -20.82 -10.62 -4.44
C GLN A 26 -19.60 -10.42 -5.34
N ILE A 27 -18.59 -9.67 -4.88
CA ILE A 27 -17.34 -9.46 -5.62
C ILE A 27 -16.66 -10.82 -5.92
N PHE A 28 -16.56 -11.72 -4.94
CA PHE A 28 -16.02 -13.06 -5.18
C PHE A 28 -16.77 -13.84 -6.24
N ARG A 29 -18.12 -13.87 -6.15
CA ARG A 29 -18.94 -14.57 -7.14
C ARG A 29 -18.78 -14.00 -8.55
N ASP A 30 -18.74 -12.67 -8.67
CA ASP A 30 -18.61 -12.01 -9.96
C ASP A 30 -17.24 -12.26 -10.59
N LEU A 31 -16.17 -12.22 -9.81
CA LEU A 31 -14.82 -12.52 -10.29
C LEU A 31 -14.65 -13.99 -10.69
N ILE A 32 -15.19 -14.92 -9.90
CA ILE A 32 -15.18 -16.36 -10.23
C ILE A 32 -15.98 -16.62 -11.53
N LYS A 33 -17.13 -15.98 -11.65
CA LYS A 33 -17.95 -16.08 -12.88
C LYS A 33 -17.22 -15.49 -14.09
N ALA A 34 -16.56 -14.34 -13.91
CA ALA A 34 -15.77 -13.71 -14.98
C ALA A 34 -14.63 -14.65 -15.45
N ASP A 35 -13.87 -15.23 -14.52
CA ASP A 35 -12.82 -16.19 -14.86
C ASP A 35 -13.39 -17.39 -15.63
N SER A 36 -14.49 -17.96 -15.18
CA SER A 36 -15.14 -19.11 -15.86
C SER A 36 -15.60 -18.76 -17.28
N ILE A 37 -16.13 -17.57 -17.50
CA ILE A 37 -16.54 -17.11 -18.85
C ILE A 37 -15.27 -16.95 -19.74
N LEU A 38 -14.24 -16.34 -19.21
CA LEU A 38 -12.98 -16.14 -19.95
C LEU A 38 -12.27 -17.46 -20.26
N GLU A 39 -12.41 -18.49 -19.41
CA GLU A 39 -11.88 -19.82 -19.64
C GLU A 39 -12.50 -20.47 -20.87
N VAL A 40 -13.84 -20.42 -20.98
CA VAL A 40 -14.55 -20.93 -22.16
C VAL A 40 -14.09 -20.22 -23.45
N TYR A 41 -13.90 -18.90 -23.38
CA TYR A 41 -13.35 -18.13 -24.50
C TYR A 41 -11.92 -18.51 -24.87
N GLN A 42 -11.08 -18.81 -23.88
CA GLN A 42 -9.70 -19.21 -24.11
C GLN A 42 -9.60 -20.57 -24.81
N GLU A 43 -10.50 -21.48 -24.50
CA GLU A 43 -10.55 -22.82 -25.09
C GLU A 43 -11.19 -22.85 -26.51
N ALA A 44 -12.11 -21.93 -26.74
CA ALA A 44 -12.81 -21.82 -28.03
C ALA A 44 -12.85 -20.36 -28.50
N PRO A 45 -11.72 -19.80 -28.96
CA PRO A 45 -11.67 -18.42 -29.42
C PRO A 45 -12.55 -18.24 -30.64
N THR A 46 -13.68 -17.57 -30.45
CA THR A 46 -14.55 -17.11 -31.55
C THR A 46 -14.11 -15.72 -32.01
N ASN A 47 -14.28 -15.42 -33.27
CA ASN A 47 -13.73 -14.28 -34.00
C ASN A 47 -14.17 -12.88 -33.53
N ASN A 48 -14.91 -12.76 -32.42
CA ASN A 48 -15.42 -11.48 -31.92
C ASN A 48 -14.57 -10.84 -30.84
N LEU A 49 -13.45 -11.49 -30.42
CA LEU A 49 -12.61 -10.99 -29.35
C LEU A 49 -11.84 -9.72 -29.77
N ASP A 50 -11.41 -9.66 -31.04
CA ASP A 50 -10.68 -8.50 -31.56
C ASP A 50 -11.52 -7.22 -31.44
N ALA A 51 -12.82 -7.28 -31.77
CA ALA A 51 -13.72 -6.14 -31.64
C ALA A 51 -13.98 -5.72 -30.18
N LEU A 52 -13.88 -6.63 -29.23
CA LEU A 52 -13.97 -6.33 -27.80
C LEU A 52 -12.69 -5.66 -27.28
N ILE A 53 -11.56 -6.14 -27.74
CA ILE A 53 -10.23 -5.62 -27.38
C ILE A 53 -10.05 -4.18 -27.87
N GLU A 54 -10.48 -3.89 -29.10
CA GLU A 54 -10.44 -2.54 -29.67
C GLU A 54 -11.29 -1.52 -28.89
N LYS A 55 -12.24 -1.98 -28.07
CA LYS A 55 -13.14 -1.15 -27.27
C LYS A 55 -12.78 -1.09 -25.78
N THR A 56 -11.70 -1.71 -25.36
CA THR A 56 -11.27 -1.66 -23.95
C THR A 56 -10.26 -0.54 -23.73
N ASP A 57 -10.46 0.23 -22.66
CA ASP A 57 -9.50 1.21 -22.17
C ASP A 57 -8.36 0.56 -21.38
N MET A 58 -8.46 -0.74 -21.12
CA MET A 58 -7.39 -1.49 -20.45
C MET A 58 -6.23 -1.71 -21.41
N GLU A 59 -5.02 -1.53 -20.90
CA GLU A 59 -3.84 -1.83 -21.66
C GLU A 59 -3.78 -3.31 -22.05
N THR A 60 -3.59 -3.53 -23.33
CA THR A 60 -3.52 -4.84 -23.94
C THR A 60 -2.22 -4.98 -24.73
N GLU A 61 -1.07 -4.67 -24.14
CA GLU A 61 0.26 -4.82 -24.79
C GLU A 61 0.50 -6.24 -25.36
N GLN A 62 -0.48 -7.11 -25.21
CA GLN A 62 -0.45 -8.47 -25.76
C GLN A 62 -0.83 -8.46 -27.24
N THR A 63 -0.14 -9.27 -28.00
CA THR A 63 -0.26 -9.31 -29.46
C THR A 63 -1.34 -10.27 -29.97
N SER A 64 -2.01 -11.00 -29.09
CA SER A 64 -3.06 -11.95 -29.48
C SER A 64 -4.23 -11.95 -28.49
N ALA A 65 -5.43 -12.19 -29.03
CA ALA A 65 -6.65 -12.32 -28.23
C ALA A 65 -6.53 -13.35 -27.10
N SER A 66 -5.93 -14.51 -27.38
CA SER A 66 -5.71 -15.55 -26.36
C SER A 66 -4.79 -15.08 -25.23
N ALA A 67 -3.75 -14.30 -25.52
CA ALA A 67 -2.85 -13.77 -24.50
C ALA A 67 -3.56 -12.72 -23.63
N ILE A 68 -4.43 -11.90 -24.22
CA ILE A 68 -5.24 -10.92 -23.50
C ILE A 68 -6.23 -11.60 -22.56
N VAL A 69 -6.95 -12.62 -23.04
CA VAL A 69 -7.87 -13.38 -22.19
C VAL A 69 -7.14 -14.04 -21.04
N ARG A 70 -5.97 -14.62 -21.28
CA ARG A 70 -5.12 -15.19 -20.22
C ARG A 70 -4.74 -14.14 -19.18
N MET A 71 -4.36 -12.95 -19.62
CA MET A 71 -4.01 -11.83 -18.74
C MET A 71 -5.23 -11.42 -17.89
N TRP A 72 -6.41 -11.31 -18.46
CA TRP A 72 -7.64 -10.99 -17.73
C TRP A 72 -8.03 -12.07 -16.73
N ARG A 73 -7.85 -13.35 -17.08
CA ARG A 73 -8.04 -14.46 -16.14
C ARG A 73 -7.08 -14.33 -14.95
N LYS A 74 -5.79 -14.13 -15.21
CA LYS A 74 -4.81 -13.88 -14.16
C LYS A 74 -5.17 -12.67 -13.30
N TYR A 75 -5.67 -11.60 -13.92
CA TYR A 75 -6.12 -10.41 -13.19
C TYR A 75 -7.32 -10.72 -12.28
N ALA A 76 -8.36 -11.38 -12.79
CA ALA A 76 -9.53 -11.77 -12.00
C ALA A 76 -9.14 -12.63 -10.80
N ASN A 77 -8.29 -13.64 -11.01
CA ASN A 77 -7.79 -14.50 -9.94
C ASN A 77 -6.88 -13.75 -8.95
N SER A 78 -6.08 -12.78 -9.41
CA SER A 78 -5.29 -11.93 -8.52
C SER A 78 -6.17 -11.03 -7.66
N LEU A 79 -7.29 -10.53 -8.20
CA LEU A 79 -8.29 -9.81 -7.41
C LEU A 79 -8.97 -10.71 -6.38
N ILE A 80 -9.30 -11.96 -6.73
CA ILE A 80 -9.81 -12.94 -5.76
C ILE A 80 -8.79 -13.14 -4.62
N LEU A 81 -7.51 -13.30 -4.95
CA LEU A 81 -6.47 -13.44 -3.93
C LEU A 81 -6.34 -12.19 -3.04
N ARG A 82 -6.41 -10.97 -3.63
CA ARG A 82 -6.45 -9.70 -2.86
C ARG A 82 -7.64 -9.68 -1.90
N MET A 83 -8.85 -10.01 -2.38
CA MET A 83 -10.05 -10.02 -1.56
C MET A 83 -10.00 -11.09 -0.48
N ALA A 84 -9.48 -12.28 -0.78
CA ALA A 84 -9.26 -13.35 0.19
C ALA A 84 -8.31 -12.89 1.31
N MET A 85 -7.22 -12.23 0.96
CA MET A 85 -6.29 -11.70 1.96
C MET A 85 -6.89 -10.52 2.76
N THR A 86 -7.77 -9.73 2.16
CA THR A 86 -8.47 -8.65 2.87
C THR A 86 -9.44 -9.20 3.92
N THR A 87 -10.07 -10.34 3.65
CA THR A 87 -11.06 -10.96 4.55
C THR A 87 -10.47 -12.00 5.51
N VAL A 88 -9.15 -12.26 5.46
CA VAL A 88 -8.50 -13.36 6.19
C VAL A 88 -8.68 -13.30 7.71
N ASN A 89 -8.74 -12.11 8.27
CA ASN A 89 -8.87 -11.89 9.72
C ASN A 89 -10.34 -11.77 10.18
N VAL A 90 -11.32 -11.91 9.26
CA VAL A 90 -12.74 -11.83 9.62
C VAL A 90 -13.20 -13.21 10.07
N GLU A 91 -13.36 -13.35 11.38
CA GLU A 91 -13.77 -14.62 11.99
C GLU A 91 -15.14 -15.08 11.46
N GLY A 92 -15.25 -16.37 11.13
CA GLY A 92 -16.48 -16.98 10.64
C GLY A 92 -16.94 -16.55 9.23
N TYR A 93 -16.21 -15.65 8.55
CA TYR A 93 -16.58 -15.26 7.21
C TYR A 93 -16.41 -16.40 6.21
N THR A 94 -17.47 -16.68 5.47
CA THR A 94 -17.47 -17.59 4.32
C THR A 94 -18.28 -16.98 3.18
N CYS A 95 -17.85 -17.26 1.95
CA CYS A 95 -18.57 -16.89 0.74
C CYS A 95 -19.24 -18.13 0.14
N MET A 96 -20.53 -18.03 -0.12
CA MET A 96 -21.25 -19.10 -0.85
C MET A 96 -20.90 -19.05 -2.34
N VAL A 97 -20.27 -20.12 -2.83
CA VAL A 97 -19.92 -20.30 -4.24
C VAL A 97 -20.57 -21.60 -4.71
N ASN A 98 -21.51 -21.52 -5.65
CA ASN A 98 -22.25 -22.67 -6.18
C ASN A 98 -22.87 -23.56 -5.07
N GLY A 99 -23.43 -22.93 -4.04
CA GLY A 99 -24.04 -23.63 -2.91
C GLY A 99 -23.08 -24.18 -1.86
N VAL A 100 -21.77 -23.99 -2.01
CA VAL A 100 -20.73 -24.44 -1.08
C VAL A 100 -20.12 -23.24 -0.34
N PRO A 101 -20.10 -23.22 1.01
CA PRO A 101 -19.40 -22.18 1.74
C PRO A 101 -17.88 -22.33 1.61
N LYS A 102 -17.19 -21.28 1.20
CA LYS A 102 -15.73 -21.22 1.06
C LYS A 102 -15.13 -20.17 1.96
N THR A 103 -14.09 -20.55 2.67
CA THR A 103 -13.29 -19.64 3.49
C THR A 103 -12.38 -18.76 2.63
N ALA A 104 -11.86 -17.68 3.21
CA ALA A 104 -10.86 -16.84 2.55
C ALA A 104 -9.65 -17.67 2.04
N ARG A 105 -9.18 -18.61 2.86
CA ARG A 105 -8.10 -19.54 2.48
C ARG A 105 -8.43 -20.33 1.23
N GLN A 106 -9.57 -21.00 1.20
CA GLN A 106 -9.99 -21.81 0.05
C GLN A 106 -10.14 -20.97 -1.22
N LEU A 107 -10.72 -19.78 -1.11
CA LEU A 107 -10.85 -18.86 -2.24
C LEU A 107 -9.47 -18.40 -2.78
N GLY A 108 -8.54 -18.08 -1.89
CA GLY A 108 -7.19 -17.68 -2.26
C GLY A 108 -6.37 -18.82 -2.88
N GLU A 109 -6.41 -20.01 -2.30
CA GLU A 109 -5.71 -21.21 -2.82
C GLU A 109 -6.24 -21.61 -4.21
N GLU A 110 -7.55 -21.61 -4.41
CA GLU A 110 -8.16 -21.88 -5.71
C GLU A 110 -7.83 -20.82 -6.76
N ALA A 111 -7.77 -19.54 -6.36
CA ALA A 111 -7.36 -18.48 -7.27
C ALA A 111 -5.92 -18.69 -7.77
N VAL A 112 -5.00 -19.02 -6.86
CA VAL A 112 -3.61 -19.35 -7.24
C VAL A 112 -3.54 -20.56 -8.14
N GLN A 113 -4.34 -21.58 -7.87
CA GLN A 113 -4.39 -22.80 -8.70
C GLN A 113 -4.90 -22.52 -10.12
N ARG A 114 -5.87 -21.60 -10.29
CA ARG A 114 -6.37 -21.17 -11.60
C ARG A 114 -5.40 -20.25 -12.34
N GLY A 115 -4.46 -19.64 -11.64
CA GLY A 115 -3.42 -18.76 -12.17
C GLY A 115 -3.65 -17.29 -11.82
N VAL A 116 -2.69 -16.72 -11.09
CA VAL A 116 -2.60 -15.30 -10.74
C VAL A 116 -1.46 -14.65 -11.55
N LEU A 117 -1.32 -13.32 -11.43
CA LEU A 117 -0.16 -12.63 -12.01
C LEU A 117 1.14 -13.13 -11.39
N GLU A 118 2.15 -13.30 -12.22
CA GLU A 118 3.47 -13.85 -11.87
C GLU A 118 4.58 -12.92 -12.34
N ALA A 119 5.79 -13.13 -11.84
CA ALA A 119 6.96 -12.36 -12.26
C ALA A 119 7.08 -12.31 -13.81
N GLY A 120 7.32 -11.12 -14.34
CA GLY A 120 7.38 -10.85 -15.78
C GLY A 120 6.02 -10.55 -16.43
N ASP A 121 4.90 -10.76 -15.76
CA ASP A 121 3.60 -10.29 -16.26
C ASP A 121 3.52 -8.75 -16.20
N LYS A 122 2.72 -8.18 -17.08
CA LYS A 122 2.54 -6.73 -17.13
C LYS A 122 1.62 -6.23 -16.01
N THR A 123 1.88 -5.02 -15.53
CA THR A 123 0.95 -4.31 -14.65
C THR A 123 -0.38 -4.10 -15.36
N ILE A 124 -1.47 -4.48 -14.71
CA ILE A 124 -2.84 -4.21 -15.20
C ILE A 124 -3.19 -2.77 -14.87
N GLY A 125 -3.57 -2.01 -15.88
CA GLY A 125 -3.89 -0.61 -15.70
C GLY A 125 -4.64 -0.01 -16.87
N LEU A 126 -5.10 1.21 -16.69
CA LEU A 126 -5.68 2.02 -17.75
C LEU A 126 -4.59 2.86 -18.40
N ILE A 127 -4.62 2.96 -19.71
CA ILE A 127 -3.73 3.83 -20.47
C ILE A 127 -4.18 5.27 -20.24
N CYS A 128 -3.29 6.10 -19.74
CA CYS A 128 -3.53 7.53 -19.60
C CYS A 128 -2.94 8.26 -20.81
N GLY A 129 -3.65 9.28 -21.28
CA GLY A 129 -3.19 10.12 -22.38
C GLY A 129 -2.07 11.06 -21.93
N SER A 130 -1.22 11.43 -22.89
CA SER A 130 -0.19 12.45 -22.71
C SER A 130 -0.57 13.81 -23.34
N GLY A 131 -1.74 13.90 -23.98
CA GLY A 131 -2.25 15.10 -24.67
C GLY A 131 -3.34 15.84 -23.89
N THR A 132 -3.77 16.97 -24.41
CA THR A 132 -4.78 17.84 -23.76
C THR A 132 -6.18 17.27 -23.75
N ASP A 133 -6.48 16.31 -24.63
CA ASP A 133 -7.85 15.83 -24.90
C ASP A 133 -8.15 14.45 -24.30
N VAL A 134 -7.17 13.81 -23.68
CA VAL A 134 -7.32 12.49 -23.05
C VAL A 134 -6.93 12.61 -21.58
N GLY A 135 -7.68 11.93 -20.71
CA GLY A 135 -7.45 11.97 -19.29
C GLY A 135 -6.01 11.61 -18.91
N TYR A 136 -5.31 12.52 -18.30
CA TYR A 136 -4.02 12.26 -17.70
C TYR A 136 -4.14 11.32 -16.50
N HIS A 137 -3.04 10.70 -16.13
CA HIS A 137 -2.95 10.06 -14.82
C HIS A 137 -3.40 11.04 -13.72
N PRO A 138 -4.28 10.66 -12.78
CA PRO A 138 -4.83 11.59 -11.77
C PRO A 138 -3.77 12.40 -11.01
N LEU A 139 -2.61 11.80 -10.75
CA LEU A 139 -1.51 12.48 -10.06
C LEU A 139 -0.75 13.49 -10.91
N TYR A 140 -0.86 13.43 -12.25
CA TYR A 140 -0.13 14.36 -13.11
C TYR A 140 -0.41 15.83 -12.76
N LYS A 141 -1.68 16.17 -12.62
CA LYS A 141 -2.08 17.54 -12.33
C LYS A 141 -1.56 18.02 -10.99
N ILE A 142 -1.68 17.19 -9.97
CA ILE A 142 -1.30 17.53 -8.59
C ILE A 142 0.23 17.51 -8.42
N ALA A 143 0.91 16.51 -8.96
CA ALA A 143 2.34 16.31 -8.74
C ALA A 143 3.23 17.10 -9.71
N ASN A 144 2.85 17.16 -11.00
CA ASN A 144 3.71 17.72 -12.03
C ASN A 144 3.25 19.10 -12.52
N SER A 145 1.93 19.35 -12.66
CA SER A 145 1.42 20.62 -13.17
C SER A 145 1.30 21.68 -12.06
N TRP A 146 0.56 21.37 -11.00
CA TRP A 146 0.42 22.28 -9.84
C TRP A 146 1.59 22.21 -8.86
N VAL A 147 2.28 21.06 -8.85
CA VAL A 147 3.40 20.80 -7.93
C VAL A 147 2.99 20.93 -6.46
N ASP A 148 1.78 20.49 -6.12
CA ASP A 148 1.23 20.55 -4.76
C ASP A 148 1.61 19.33 -3.91
N SER A 149 1.95 18.20 -4.54
CA SER A 149 2.36 17.00 -3.83
C SER A 149 3.81 17.07 -3.37
N ARG A 150 4.06 16.60 -2.16
CA ARG A 150 5.39 16.55 -1.54
C ARG A 150 5.67 15.17 -0.96
N LEU A 151 6.96 14.89 -0.76
CA LEU A 151 7.44 13.67 -0.14
C LEU A 151 6.86 13.56 1.29
N ASN A 152 6.11 12.49 1.53
CA ASN A 152 5.53 12.21 2.84
C ASN A 152 6.61 11.69 3.81
N ALA A 153 6.53 12.10 5.07
CA ALA A 153 7.50 11.74 6.09
C ALA A 153 7.58 10.22 6.34
N SER A 154 6.45 9.52 6.39
CA SER A 154 6.43 8.06 6.57
C SER A 154 7.08 7.34 5.39
N TYR A 155 6.76 7.78 4.16
CA TYR A 155 7.33 7.18 2.95
C TYR A 155 8.85 7.40 2.89
N HIS A 156 9.28 8.63 3.09
CA HIS A 156 10.70 8.98 3.17
C HIS A 156 11.45 8.16 4.23
N ASN A 157 10.91 8.10 5.43
CA ASN A 157 11.53 7.39 6.54
C ASN A 157 11.72 5.90 6.25
N ILE A 158 10.71 5.25 5.66
CA ILE A 158 10.80 3.83 5.26
C ILE A 158 11.86 3.65 4.17
N LEU A 159 11.87 4.50 3.14
CA LEU A 159 12.85 4.41 2.05
C LEU A 159 14.30 4.60 2.54
N VAL A 160 14.54 5.56 3.43
CA VAL A 160 15.87 5.78 4.01
C VAL A 160 16.30 4.59 4.87
N ARG A 161 15.41 4.07 5.71
CA ARG A 161 15.73 2.95 6.61
C ARG A 161 16.02 1.65 5.89
N THR A 162 15.34 1.42 4.78
CA THR A 162 15.57 0.26 3.91
C THR A 162 16.64 0.52 2.86
N GLN A 163 17.23 1.72 2.81
CA GLN A 163 18.16 2.14 1.76
C GLN A 163 17.61 1.89 0.36
N HIS A 164 16.30 2.19 0.18
CA HIS A 164 15.61 1.91 -1.07
C HIS A 164 15.98 2.90 -2.16
N PRO A 165 16.57 2.46 -3.28
CA PRO A 165 17.08 3.36 -4.32
C PRO A 165 15.98 4.17 -5.02
N ILE A 166 14.71 3.76 -4.94
CA ILE A 166 13.58 4.45 -5.58
C ILE A 166 13.41 5.90 -5.10
N LEU A 167 13.94 6.24 -3.93
CA LEU A 167 13.92 7.61 -3.42
C LEU A 167 14.57 8.57 -4.40
N GLU A 168 15.71 8.20 -4.96
CA GLU A 168 16.47 9.02 -5.91
C GLU A 168 15.75 9.15 -7.27
N PHE A 169 14.98 8.14 -7.67
CA PHE A 169 14.28 8.13 -8.94
C PHE A 169 12.97 8.93 -8.89
N TRP A 170 12.24 8.84 -7.80
CA TRP A 170 10.91 9.42 -7.71
C TRP A 170 10.86 10.81 -7.09
N PHE A 171 11.89 11.21 -6.34
CA PHE A 171 11.87 12.48 -5.64
C PHE A 171 13.11 13.32 -5.93
N ALA A 172 12.87 14.62 -6.04
CA ALA A 172 13.94 15.59 -6.11
C ALA A 172 14.35 16.04 -4.68
N LYS A 173 15.61 16.38 -4.51
CA LYS A 173 16.07 17.06 -3.30
C LYS A 173 15.39 18.42 -3.18
N ASN A 174 15.35 18.96 -1.96
CA ASN A 174 14.72 20.26 -1.70
C ASN A 174 15.36 21.40 -2.50
N GLY A 175 14.58 22.45 -2.77
CA GLY A 175 14.99 23.56 -3.62
C GLY A 175 15.60 24.75 -2.86
N GLY A 176 15.95 24.59 -1.58
CA GLY A 176 16.56 25.65 -0.78
C GLY A 176 16.67 25.30 0.70
N ASP A 177 17.40 26.12 1.46
CA ASP A 177 17.57 25.92 2.89
C ASP A 177 16.25 26.16 3.65
N ILE A 178 15.88 25.23 4.52
CA ILE A 178 14.79 25.40 5.46
C ILE A 178 15.33 26.10 6.70
N LYS A 179 14.73 27.21 7.07
CA LYS A 179 15.12 28.01 8.22
C LYS A 179 13.98 28.13 9.22
N ASN A 180 14.31 28.14 10.51
CA ASN A 180 13.34 28.47 11.56
C ASN A 180 13.07 29.98 11.63
N GLN A 181 12.23 30.41 12.57
CA GLN A 181 11.89 31.82 12.78
C GLN A 181 13.13 32.67 13.13
N GLU A 182 14.16 32.07 13.74
CA GLU A 182 15.42 32.72 14.07
C GLU A 182 16.41 32.76 12.91
N GLN A 183 15.98 32.41 11.70
CA GLN A 183 16.82 32.29 10.48
C GLN A 183 17.96 31.28 10.58
N LYS A 184 17.91 30.38 11.56
CA LYS A 184 18.85 29.25 11.68
C LYS A 184 18.47 28.18 10.67
N THR A 185 19.44 27.76 9.86
CA THR A 185 19.23 26.68 8.89
C THR A 185 19.01 25.35 9.60
N LEU A 186 17.84 24.77 9.40
CA LEU A 186 17.44 23.47 9.94
C LEU A 186 17.81 22.33 8.97
N LYS A 187 17.63 22.57 7.68
CA LYS A 187 18.02 21.68 6.58
C LYS A 187 18.67 22.48 5.47
N LYS A 188 19.72 21.93 4.90
CA LYS A 188 20.40 22.54 3.75
C LYS A 188 19.70 22.15 2.45
N GLU A 189 19.81 23.01 1.48
CA GLU A 189 19.57 22.66 0.09
C GLU A 189 20.32 21.37 -0.27
N THR A 190 19.83 20.58 -1.20
CA THR A 190 20.40 19.31 -1.63
C THR A 190 20.10 18.08 -0.75
N GLU A 191 19.24 18.21 0.24
CA GLU A 191 18.75 17.09 1.05
C GLU A 191 17.32 16.67 0.63
N TYR A 192 16.93 15.45 0.98
CA TYR A 192 15.52 15.07 0.92
C TYR A 192 14.80 15.59 2.16
N VAL A 193 13.74 16.34 1.93
CA VAL A 193 12.92 16.94 2.98
C VAL A 193 11.49 16.49 2.81
N SER A 194 10.98 15.82 3.81
CA SER A 194 9.62 15.28 3.81
C SER A 194 8.71 16.06 4.75
N ILE A 195 7.40 15.99 4.47
CA ILE A 195 6.38 16.63 5.27
C ILE A 195 5.54 15.57 6.00
N ARG A 196 5.31 15.78 7.29
CA ARG A 196 4.42 14.93 8.09
C ARG A 196 2.98 15.14 7.67
N SER A 197 2.21 14.06 7.57
CA SER A 197 0.78 14.17 7.32
C SER A 197 0.09 14.97 8.42
N GLY A 198 -0.88 15.78 8.02
CA GLY A 198 -1.67 16.52 8.98
C GLY A 198 -1.06 17.85 9.44
N ILE A 199 0.11 18.26 8.99
CA ILE A 199 0.62 19.59 9.24
C ILE A 199 -0.18 20.59 8.41
N THR A 200 -0.78 21.59 9.07
CA THR A 200 -1.32 22.76 8.39
C THR A 200 -0.23 23.83 8.26
N LEU A 201 -0.08 24.38 7.07
CA LEU A 201 0.96 25.37 6.80
C LEU A 201 0.85 26.62 7.69
N ASP A 202 -0.37 26.95 8.12
CA ASP A 202 -0.63 28.15 8.95
C ASP A 202 -0.22 27.97 10.41
N VAL A 203 -0.28 26.76 10.94
CA VAL A 203 0.08 26.46 12.34
C VAL A 203 1.58 26.26 12.48
N ALA A 204 2.23 25.79 11.43
CA ALA A 204 3.63 25.41 11.47
C ALA A 204 4.61 26.59 11.33
N GLY A 205 4.14 27.82 11.22
CA GLY A 205 5.04 28.91 10.79
C GLY A 205 5.68 28.64 9.42
N VAL A 206 5.24 27.55 8.75
CA VAL A 206 5.57 27.22 7.39
C VAL A 206 4.58 27.96 6.52
N THR A 207 4.93 29.17 6.12
CA THR A 207 4.12 29.90 5.15
C THR A 207 4.04 29.11 3.85
N SER A 208 3.03 29.38 3.02
CA SER A 208 2.94 28.83 1.66
C SER A 208 4.23 28.98 0.84
N GLN A 209 5.07 29.95 1.17
CA GLN A 209 6.38 30.15 0.57
C GLN A 209 7.38 29.05 0.97
N ASN A 210 7.28 28.48 2.17
CA ASN A 210 8.18 27.43 2.64
C ASN A 210 7.82 26.03 2.12
N TYR A 211 6.59 25.86 1.63
CA TYR A 211 6.15 24.60 1.03
C TYR A 211 7.04 24.18 -0.16
N GLN A 212 7.55 25.12 -0.91
CA GLN A 212 8.46 24.88 -2.02
C GLN A 212 9.77 24.17 -1.62
N TYR A 213 10.18 24.24 -0.36
CA TYR A 213 11.42 23.65 0.12
C TYR A 213 11.30 22.15 0.42
N TYR A 214 10.10 21.61 0.48
CA TYR A 214 9.89 20.17 0.61
C TYR A 214 10.13 19.47 -0.71
N SER A 215 10.70 18.27 -0.64
CA SER A 215 11.01 17.43 -1.80
C SER A 215 9.76 17.12 -2.62
N LYS A 216 9.82 17.45 -3.90
CA LYS A 216 8.76 17.22 -4.89
C LYS A 216 9.01 15.94 -5.69
N PHE A 217 8.01 15.51 -6.44
CA PHE A 217 8.21 14.42 -7.37
C PHE A 217 9.14 14.80 -8.51
N ASN A 218 10.09 13.90 -8.77
CA ASN A 218 10.90 13.89 -10.00
C ASN A 218 10.23 13.02 -11.07
N LEU A 219 9.39 12.06 -10.63
CA LEU A 219 8.60 11.21 -11.51
C LEU A 219 7.57 12.05 -12.27
N ASN A 220 7.59 11.91 -13.60
CA ASN A 220 6.57 12.52 -14.44
C ASN A 220 5.42 11.53 -14.68
N PHE A 221 4.25 11.88 -14.19
CA PHE A 221 3.05 11.06 -14.35
C PHE A 221 2.37 11.23 -15.71
N ALA A 222 2.87 12.10 -16.60
CA ALA A 222 2.33 12.21 -17.96
C ALA A 222 2.58 10.91 -18.74
N GLY A 223 1.51 10.27 -19.19
CA GLY A 223 1.59 9.01 -19.92
C GLY A 223 1.82 7.77 -19.04
N GLU A 224 1.96 7.93 -17.72
CA GLU A 224 1.97 6.79 -16.81
C GLU A 224 0.62 6.08 -16.78
N LYS A 225 0.65 4.76 -16.61
CA LYS A 225 -0.57 3.95 -16.45
C LYS A 225 -1.22 4.22 -15.10
N LEU A 226 -2.53 4.32 -15.09
CA LEU A 226 -3.28 4.20 -13.85
C LEU A 226 -3.37 2.73 -13.46
N ALA A 227 -2.48 2.30 -12.57
CA ALA A 227 -2.42 0.90 -12.14
C ALA A 227 -3.69 0.48 -11.39
N LEU A 228 -4.28 -0.64 -11.81
CA LEU A 228 -5.38 -1.33 -11.14
C LEU A 228 -4.88 -2.52 -10.33
N PHE A 229 -3.84 -3.18 -10.85
CA PHE A 229 -3.17 -4.28 -10.15
C PHE A 229 -1.71 -4.40 -10.62
N LYS A 230 -0.80 -4.51 -9.68
CA LYS A 230 0.63 -4.68 -9.94
C LYS A 230 1.04 -6.13 -9.73
N THR A 231 1.94 -6.62 -10.57
CA THR A 231 2.47 -8.00 -10.46
C THR A 231 3.17 -8.23 -9.12
N GLU A 232 3.92 -7.24 -8.65
CA GLU A 232 4.58 -7.24 -7.34
C GLU A 232 3.59 -7.48 -6.22
N GLU A 233 2.40 -6.91 -6.33
CA GLU A 233 1.33 -7.12 -5.36
C GLU A 233 0.91 -8.58 -5.30
N ALA A 234 0.72 -9.25 -6.44
CA ALA A 234 0.37 -10.67 -6.49
C ALA A 234 1.44 -11.53 -5.80
N LEU A 235 2.71 -11.21 -6.00
CA LEU A 235 3.83 -11.91 -5.37
C LEU A 235 3.84 -11.71 -3.85
N PHE A 236 3.61 -10.49 -3.36
CA PHE A 236 3.52 -10.25 -1.91
C PHE A 236 2.26 -10.85 -1.28
N LEU A 237 1.13 -10.91 -1.99
CA LEU A 237 -0.07 -11.62 -1.52
C LEU A 237 0.21 -13.14 -1.40
N ARG A 238 0.95 -13.73 -2.35
CA ARG A 238 1.39 -15.12 -2.25
C ARG A 238 2.39 -15.32 -1.11
N ALA A 239 3.30 -14.37 -0.88
CA ALA A 239 4.22 -14.42 0.25
C ALA A 239 3.47 -14.45 1.58
N GLU A 240 2.49 -13.58 1.76
CA GLU A 240 1.65 -13.56 2.95
C GLU A 240 0.81 -14.83 3.08
N GLY A 241 0.19 -15.31 2.00
CA GLY A 241 -0.56 -16.56 2.00
C GLY A 241 0.31 -17.76 2.43
N ALA A 242 1.51 -17.89 1.87
CA ALA A 242 2.45 -18.93 2.24
C ALA A 242 2.90 -18.83 3.72
N LEU A 243 3.13 -17.60 4.22
CA LEU A 243 3.43 -17.35 5.63
C LEU A 243 2.29 -17.81 6.56
N ARG A 244 1.04 -17.68 6.11
CA ARG A 244 -0.17 -18.15 6.80
C ARG A 244 -0.42 -19.65 6.62
N GLY A 245 0.45 -20.36 5.90
CA GLY A 245 0.32 -21.80 5.63
C GLY A 245 -0.69 -22.14 4.52
N TRP A 246 -1.00 -21.21 3.62
CA TRP A 246 -1.81 -21.47 2.44
C TRP A 246 -0.99 -22.07 1.31
N SER A 247 -1.62 -22.84 0.44
CA SER A 247 -0.99 -23.46 -0.74
C SER A 247 -0.81 -22.45 -1.86
N MET A 248 0.30 -21.69 -1.81
CA MET A 248 0.59 -20.61 -2.74
C MET A 248 1.51 -20.99 -3.90
N GLY A 249 1.98 -22.25 -3.95
CA GLY A 249 2.88 -22.73 -5.00
C GLY A 249 4.36 -22.39 -4.79
N GLY A 250 4.74 -21.95 -3.60
CA GLY A 250 6.11 -21.62 -3.21
C GLY A 250 6.20 -21.17 -1.77
N SER A 251 7.40 -20.82 -1.31
CA SER A 251 7.63 -20.34 0.04
C SER A 251 7.37 -18.85 0.18
N ALA A 252 7.09 -18.38 1.40
CA ALA A 252 6.96 -16.97 1.70
C ALA A 252 8.22 -16.19 1.29
N GLN A 253 9.40 -16.73 1.57
CA GLN A 253 10.67 -16.13 1.18
C GLN A 253 10.79 -15.99 -0.35
N SER A 254 10.52 -17.04 -1.11
CA SER A 254 10.67 -16.99 -2.56
C SER A 254 9.78 -15.94 -3.21
N PHE A 255 8.55 -15.80 -2.74
CA PHE A 255 7.64 -14.76 -3.23
C PHE A 255 8.01 -13.35 -2.76
N TYR A 256 8.49 -13.20 -1.54
CA TYR A 256 8.98 -11.94 -1.02
C TYR A 256 10.15 -11.40 -1.86
N GLU A 257 11.16 -12.24 -2.10
CA GLU A 257 12.32 -11.90 -2.90
C GLU A 257 11.94 -11.63 -4.37
N ALA A 258 11.04 -12.44 -4.91
CA ALA A 258 10.54 -12.24 -6.27
C ALA A 258 9.77 -10.92 -6.42
N GLY A 259 8.96 -10.53 -5.42
CA GLY A 259 8.24 -9.26 -5.43
C GLY A 259 9.15 -8.05 -5.44
N ILE A 260 10.20 -8.05 -4.62
CA ILE A 260 11.22 -6.99 -4.62
C ILE A 260 11.95 -6.97 -5.96
N LYS A 261 12.39 -8.14 -6.44
CA LYS A 261 13.11 -8.24 -7.71
C LYS A 261 12.29 -7.71 -8.88
N GLU A 262 11.02 -8.09 -8.97
CA GLU A 262 10.09 -7.64 -10.02
C GLU A 262 9.96 -6.10 -10.01
N PHE A 263 9.86 -5.49 -8.82
CA PHE A 263 9.80 -4.04 -8.69
C PHE A 263 11.11 -3.38 -9.17
N PHE A 264 12.26 -3.93 -8.79
CA PHE A 264 13.56 -3.41 -9.21
C PHE A 264 13.75 -3.52 -10.73
N ASP A 265 13.33 -4.64 -11.30
CA ASP A 265 13.44 -4.86 -12.75
C ASP A 265 12.55 -3.88 -13.54
N LYS A 266 11.32 -3.66 -13.11
CA LYS A 266 10.39 -2.71 -13.73
C LYS A 266 10.83 -1.25 -13.67
N HIS A 267 11.57 -0.89 -12.62
CA HIS A 267 12.05 0.48 -12.43
C HIS A 267 13.54 0.67 -12.82
N SER A 268 14.11 -0.23 -13.60
CA SER A 268 15.51 -0.16 -14.06
C SER A 268 16.56 -0.10 -12.95
N MET A 269 16.23 -0.75 -11.82
CA MET A 269 17.10 -0.80 -10.64
C MET A 269 17.70 -2.18 -10.40
N SER A 270 17.64 -3.10 -11.35
CA SER A 270 18.09 -4.50 -11.19
C SER A 270 19.54 -4.61 -10.68
N GLY A 271 20.41 -3.68 -11.11
CA GLY A 271 21.80 -3.62 -10.64
C GLY A 271 22.00 -3.23 -9.18
N ARG A 272 20.95 -2.76 -8.50
CA ARG A 272 20.97 -2.38 -7.08
C ARG A 272 20.31 -3.44 -6.17
N TYR A 273 19.77 -4.52 -6.76
CA TYR A 273 19.01 -5.52 -6.03
C TYR A 273 19.86 -6.23 -4.97
N ASP A 274 21.04 -6.72 -5.32
CA ASP A 274 21.91 -7.46 -4.41
C ASP A 274 22.39 -6.60 -3.23
N GLU A 275 22.74 -5.35 -3.50
CA GLU A 275 23.10 -4.36 -2.48
C GLU A 275 21.92 -4.11 -1.53
N TYR A 276 20.73 -3.92 -2.10
CA TYR A 276 19.51 -3.73 -1.32
C TYR A 276 19.20 -4.93 -0.43
N MET A 277 19.26 -6.14 -0.97
CA MET A 277 19.00 -7.37 -0.22
C MET A 277 20.10 -7.66 0.84
N ALA A 278 21.29 -7.17 0.65
CA ALA A 278 22.37 -7.29 1.64
C ALA A 278 22.21 -6.35 2.84
N TRP A 279 21.31 -5.36 2.76
CA TRP A 279 21.11 -4.38 3.82
C TRP A 279 20.61 -5.02 5.13
N ARG A 280 21.34 -4.80 6.23
CA ARG A 280 21.11 -5.40 7.55
C ARG A 280 20.32 -4.54 8.52
N GLY A 281 19.89 -3.36 8.09
CA GLY A 281 19.12 -2.41 8.89
C GLY A 281 19.98 -1.42 9.68
N MET A 282 19.33 -0.39 10.23
CA MET A 282 20.01 0.71 10.95
C MET A 282 20.67 0.28 12.26
N GLY A 283 20.28 -0.88 12.81
CA GLY A 283 20.87 -1.45 14.02
C GLY A 283 22.25 -2.06 13.82
N ASP A 284 22.67 -2.29 12.58
CA ASP A 284 23.99 -2.85 12.28
C ASP A 284 25.09 -1.89 12.77
N GLN A 285 26.10 -2.46 13.42
CA GLN A 285 27.22 -1.69 13.99
C GLN A 285 28.09 -1.00 12.93
N THR A 286 28.03 -1.49 11.69
CA THR A 286 28.77 -0.92 10.56
C THR A 286 28.09 0.31 9.96
N VAL A 287 26.82 0.56 10.28
CA VAL A 287 26.07 1.72 9.79
C VAL A 287 26.58 3.00 10.43
N SER A 288 26.95 3.97 9.60
CA SER A 288 27.49 5.24 10.06
C SER A 288 26.49 6.03 10.90
N SER A 289 27.03 6.82 11.85
CA SER A 289 26.22 7.73 12.66
C SER A 289 25.47 8.78 11.81
N THR A 290 26.07 9.18 10.70
CA THR A 290 25.45 10.12 9.75
C THR A 290 24.16 9.53 9.18
N LEU A 291 24.22 8.30 8.67
CA LEU A 291 23.05 7.64 8.10
C LEU A 291 21.98 7.36 9.18
N LYS A 292 22.37 6.98 10.38
CA LYS A 292 21.47 6.83 11.52
C LYS A 292 20.75 8.15 11.84
N ASN A 293 21.44 9.27 11.76
CA ASN A 293 20.85 10.58 11.97
C ASN A 293 19.91 11.02 10.85
N GLU A 294 20.21 10.66 9.59
CA GLU A 294 19.32 10.92 8.45
C GLU A 294 18.01 10.16 8.54
N ALA A 295 18.02 8.98 9.15
CA ALA A 295 16.83 8.16 9.36
C ALA A 295 15.93 8.65 10.51
N ILE A 296 16.39 9.62 11.32
CA ILE A 296 15.57 10.26 12.35
C ILE A 296 14.61 11.23 11.65
N TYR A 297 13.29 11.03 11.85
CA TYR A 297 12.35 12.05 11.46
C TYR A 297 12.52 13.26 12.39
N ARG A 298 12.76 14.41 11.79
CA ARG A 298 12.77 15.69 12.48
C ARG A 298 11.56 16.48 12.05
N ASP A 299 10.73 16.81 13.02
CA ASP A 299 9.64 17.73 12.77
C ASP A 299 10.22 19.14 12.67
N TRP A 300 10.08 19.75 11.49
CA TRP A 300 10.57 21.12 11.24
C TRP A 300 9.81 22.17 12.01
N TYR A 301 8.63 21.79 12.45
CA TYR A 301 7.71 22.64 13.14
C TYR A 301 7.95 22.64 14.65
N ASP A 302 8.15 21.47 15.23
CA ASP A 302 8.37 21.28 16.64
C ASP A 302 9.65 20.44 16.87
N ALA A 303 10.73 21.13 17.22
CA ALA A 303 12.01 20.46 17.46
C ALA A 303 11.98 19.49 18.66
N ASP A 304 10.99 19.62 19.55
CA ASP A 304 10.79 18.72 20.68
C ASP A 304 10.05 17.45 20.24
N ASN A 305 9.39 17.45 19.09
CA ASN A 305 8.73 16.31 18.48
C ASN A 305 9.63 15.50 17.52
N ASN A 306 10.93 15.57 17.69
CA ASN A 306 11.82 14.66 17.00
C ASN A 306 11.49 13.24 17.40
N LEU A 307 11.01 12.43 16.44
CA LEU A 307 10.76 11.03 16.68
C LEU A 307 12.11 10.30 16.72
N PRO A 308 12.49 9.74 17.87
CA PRO A 308 13.72 8.98 17.94
C PRO A 308 13.63 7.79 16.98
N LEU A 309 14.77 7.33 16.50
CA LEU A 309 14.88 6.07 15.80
C LEU A 309 14.34 4.96 16.71
N TRP A 310 13.29 4.31 16.28
CA TRP A 310 12.67 3.23 17.05
C TRP A 310 13.52 1.98 17.03
N SER A 311 13.67 1.34 18.15
CA SER A 311 14.39 0.09 18.24
C SER A 311 13.81 -0.99 17.32
N GLY A 312 12.50 -1.10 17.22
CA GLY A 312 11.82 -2.05 16.30
C GLY A 312 12.05 -1.78 14.81
N TYR A 313 12.37 -0.54 14.43
CA TYR A 313 12.75 -0.21 13.06
C TYR A 313 14.22 -0.39 12.75
N TYR A 314 15.07 -0.42 13.76
CA TYR A 314 16.51 -0.64 13.56
C TYR A 314 16.80 -1.96 12.86
N GLN A 315 15.89 -2.90 12.96
CA GLN A 315 16.10 -4.26 12.50
C GLN A 315 15.42 -4.58 11.18
N LEU A 316 14.81 -3.60 10.51
CA LEU A 316 14.30 -3.78 9.14
C LEU A 316 15.50 -3.98 8.20
N ASN A 317 15.99 -5.21 8.16
CA ASN A 317 16.84 -5.66 7.08
C ASN A 317 15.97 -6.06 5.90
N ASN A 318 16.52 -5.98 4.69
CA ASN A 318 15.76 -6.29 3.47
C ASN A 318 15.78 -7.78 3.13
N ALA A 319 16.79 -8.50 3.59
CA ALA A 319 16.88 -9.95 3.39
C ALA A 319 15.78 -10.69 4.15
N TRP A 320 15.42 -11.86 3.67
CA TRP A 320 14.60 -12.81 4.42
C TRP A 320 15.46 -13.48 5.49
N TYR A 321 15.87 -12.69 6.45
CA TYR A 321 16.75 -13.11 7.52
C TYR A 321 16.22 -12.59 8.85
N PHE A 322 16.09 -13.52 9.79
CA PHE A 322 15.68 -13.25 11.16
C PHE A 322 16.90 -13.55 12.02
N PRO A 323 17.62 -12.53 12.53
CA PRO A 323 18.83 -12.77 13.29
C PRO A 323 18.52 -13.62 14.50
N ALA A 324 19.23 -14.75 14.62
CA ALA A 324 19.22 -15.55 15.84
C ALA A 324 19.80 -14.71 16.98
N ASN A 325 19.16 -14.78 18.13
CA ASN A 325 19.62 -14.05 19.30
C ASN A 325 20.99 -14.55 19.75
N ALA A 326 21.98 -13.69 19.66
CA ALA A 326 23.17 -13.82 20.45
C ALA A 326 22.94 -13.01 21.73
N ASP A 327 22.64 -13.72 22.80
CA ASP A 327 22.64 -13.26 24.20
C ASP A 327 21.74 -12.06 24.59
N ASN A 328 20.62 -12.36 25.21
CA ASN A 328 19.80 -11.48 26.04
C ASN A 328 18.89 -10.43 25.34
N ASN A 329 18.49 -10.63 24.12
CA ASN A 329 17.42 -9.80 23.57
C ASN A 329 16.07 -10.52 23.70
N PRO A 330 15.09 -9.99 24.45
CA PRO A 330 13.79 -10.64 24.67
C PRO A 330 12.92 -10.76 23.40
N TYR A 331 13.40 -10.31 22.26
CA TYR A 331 12.67 -10.28 20.99
C TYR A 331 13.00 -11.46 20.06
N TYR A 332 13.66 -12.50 20.53
CA TYR A 332 14.13 -13.57 19.65
C TYR A 332 13.65 -14.96 20.06
N HIS A 333 13.22 -15.70 19.05
CA HIS A 333 12.89 -17.13 19.03
C HIS A 333 11.55 -17.58 19.61
N ASN A 334 10.51 -16.79 19.40
CA ASN A 334 9.19 -17.37 19.32
C ASN A 334 8.85 -17.53 17.82
N PRO A 335 8.46 -18.72 17.32
CA PRO A 335 8.03 -18.90 15.93
C PRO A 335 6.89 -17.97 15.51
N ASP A 336 6.12 -17.47 16.47
CA ASP A 336 5.06 -16.50 16.23
C ASP A 336 5.62 -15.08 16.05
N GLU A 337 6.70 -14.72 16.73
CA GLU A 337 7.41 -13.44 16.54
C GLU A 337 8.13 -13.40 15.18
N ASP A 338 8.73 -14.50 14.76
CA ASP A 338 9.35 -14.60 13.43
C ASP A 338 8.31 -14.44 12.32
N LYS A 339 7.10 -14.98 12.50
CA LYS A 339 5.98 -14.78 11.56
C LYS A 339 5.50 -13.34 11.54
N GLU A 340 5.44 -12.68 12.68
CA GLU A 340 5.03 -11.28 12.76
C GLU A 340 6.06 -10.36 12.10
N GLN A 341 7.36 -10.60 12.34
CA GLN A 341 8.43 -9.88 11.64
C GLN A 341 8.42 -10.14 10.13
N ALA A 342 8.14 -11.38 9.72
CA ALA A 342 8.01 -11.74 8.32
C ALA A 342 6.81 -11.01 7.68
N LEU A 343 5.68 -10.95 8.37
CA LEU A 343 4.51 -10.20 7.93
C LEU A 343 4.84 -8.71 7.77
N GLN A 344 5.50 -8.12 8.75
CA GLN A 344 5.95 -6.72 8.69
C GLN A 344 6.84 -6.47 7.45
N LYS A 345 7.79 -7.36 7.17
CA LYS A 345 8.65 -7.25 5.98
C LYS A 345 7.84 -7.31 4.69
N ILE A 346 6.97 -8.31 4.55
CA ILE A 346 6.13 -8.49 3.36
C ILE A 346 5.27 -7.23 3.14
N ILE A 347 4.56 -6.77 4.17
CA ILE A 347 3.66 -5.63 4.03
C ILE A 347 4.41 -4.33 3.79
N THR A 348 5.58 -4.13 4.42
CA THR A 348 6.41 -2.95 4.17
C THR A 348 6.88 -2.88 2.72
N GLN A 349 7.39 -3.98 2.17
CA GLN A 349 7.81 -4.01 0.77
C GLN A 349 6.62 -3.86 -0.18
N LYS A 350 5.53 -4.54 0.09
CA LYS A 350 4.28 -4.38 -0.67
C LYS A 350 3.82 -2.91 -0.66
N TRP A 351 3.84 -2.26 0.49
CA TRP A 351 3.44 -0.87 0.65
C TRP A 351 4.32 0.10 -0.18
N ILE A 352 5.64 -0.12 -0.21
CA ILE A 352 6.56 0.66 -1.06
C ILE A 352 6.16 0.50 -2.53
N THR A 353 5.96 -0.73 -2.98
CA THR A 353 5.69 -1.04 -4.38
C THR A 353 4.29 -0.62 -4.83
N LEU A 354 3.34 -0.53 -3.91
CA LEU A 354 1.96 -0.13 -4.21
C LEU A 354 1.82 1.34 -4.60
N PHE A 355 2.80 2.20 -4.27
CA PHE A 355 2.71 3.60 -4.70
C PHE A 355 2.43 3.70 -6.22
N PRO A 356 1.45 4.46 -6.67
CA PRO A 356 0.56 5.36 -5.95
C PRO A 356 -0.84 4.77 -5.57
N MET A 357 -0.99 3.46 -5.48
CA MET A 357 -2.27 2.78 -5.18
C MET A 357 -2.62 2.90 -3.68
N SER A 358 -2.86 4.10 -3.20
CA SER A 358 -2.99 4.43 -1.77
C SER A 358 -4.12 3.68 -1.05
N LEU A 359 -5.26 3.43 -1.70
CA LEU A 359 -6.40 2.73 -1.08
C LEU A 359 -6.08 1.26 -0.78
N VAL A 360 -5.33 0.59 -1.65
CA VAL A 360 -4.89 -0.79 -1.42
C VAL A 360 -3.88 -0.83 -0.27
N ALA A 361 -2.92 0.09 -0.28
CA ALA A 361 -1.92 0.22 0.77
C ALA A 361 -2.57 0.55 2.14
N TRP A 362 -3.57 1.43 2.16
CA TRP A 362 -4.33 1.75 3.37
C TRP A 362 -5.14 0.56 3.90
N THR A 363 -5.72 -0.25 3.01
CA THR A 363 -6.43 -1.48 3.39
C THR A 363 -5.49 -2.47 4.08
N ASP A 364 -4.28 -2.65 3.55
CA ASP A 364 -3.26 -3.51 4.17
C ASP A 364 -2.82 -2.97 5.54
N TYR A 365 -2.59 -1.67 5.65
CA TYR A 365 -2.28 -1.03 6.93
C TYR A 365 -3.38 -1.27 7.98
N ARG A 366 -4.64 -1.11 7.60
CA ARG A 366 -5.77 -1.31 8.53
C ARG A 366 -5.91 -2.73 9.04
N ARG A 367 -5.64 -3.73 8.21
CA ARG A 367 -5.80 -5.15 8.59
C ARG A 367 -4.58 -5.73 9.30
N THR A 368 -3.40 -5.12 9.16
CA THR A 368 -2.13 -5.67 9.66
C THR A 368 -1.42 -4.75 10.65
N GLY A 369 -1.69 -3.46 10.64
CA GLY A 369 -0.93 -2.46 11.38
C GLY A 369 0.40 -2.06 10.71
N TYR A 370 0.73 -2.65 9.55
CA TYR A 370 2.00 -2.40 8.85
C TYR A 370 1.82 -1.66 7.52
N PRO A 371 2.85 -0.92 7.07
CA PRO A 371 4.08 -0.61 7.79
C PRO A 371 3.82 0.30 8.99
N LEU A 372 4.76 0.37 9.93
CA LEU A 372 4.68 1.34 11.02
C LEU A 372 4.87 2.74 10.45
N LEU A 373 3.84 3.56 10.48
CA LEU A 373 3.83 4.91 9.90
C LEU A 373 4.06 5.97 10.98
N ILE A 374 4.65 7.09 10.59
CA ILE A 374 4.72 8.28 11.46
C ILE A 374 3.29 8.78 11.66
N PRO A 375 2.82 8.93 12.91
CA PRO A 375 1.48 9.42 13.20
C PRO A 375 1.22 10.78 12.54
N ALA A 376 -0.01 11.02 12.10
CA ALA A 376 -0.40 12.32 11.60
C ALA A 376 -0.30 13.39 12.70
N CYS A 377 0.00 14.64 12.31
CA CYS A 377 0.03 15.74 13.26
C CYS A 377 -1.38 16.04 13.76
N PRO A 378 -1.62 16.13 15.08
CA PRO A 378 -2.97 16.33 15.62
C PRO A 378 -3.56 17.69 15.30
N TYR A 379 -2.73 18.68 14.99
CA TYR A 379 -3.19 20.04 14.67
C TYR A 379 -3.89 20.19 13.31
N ALA A 380 -3.88 19.16 12.48
CA ALA A 380 -4.40 19.23 11.11
C ALA A 380 -5.91 19.47 11.01
N TYR A 381 -6.67 19.15 12.04
CA TYR A 381 -8.12 19.12 11.94
C TYR A 381 -8.83 20.19 12.79
N GLY A 382 -8.11 21.20 13.24
CA GLY A 382 -8.71 22.28 14.05
C GLY A 382 -9.16 21.83 15.44
N TYR A 383 -8.76 20.65 15.88
CA TYR A 383 -9.02 20.17 17.24
C TYR A 383 -7.97 20.74 18.20
N SER A 384 -8.08 22.03 18.46
CA SER A 384 -7.25 22.73 19.45
C SER A 384 -7.64 22.44 20.90
N ASP A 385 -8.67 21.62 21.11
CA ASP A 385 -9.24 21.33 22.42
C ASP A 385 -8.68 20.06 23.10
N GLY A 386 -7.68 19.42 22.51
CA GLY A 386 -7.09 18.20 23.06
C GLY A 386 -8.00 16.95 22.96
N SER A 387 -9.10 17.04 22.20
CA SER A 387 -10.07 15.94 22.06
C SER A 387 -9.56 14.76 21.21
N LEU A 388 -8.46 14.93 20.51
CA LEU A 388 -7.76 13.83 19.82
C LEU A 388 -6.44 13.56 20.55
N GLU A 389 -6.45 12.59 21.42
CA GLU A 389 -5.20 12.04 21.94
C GLU A 389 -4.44 11.36 20.80
N GLU A 390 -3.16 11.71 20.66
CA GLU A 390 -2.28 10.97 19.77
C GLU A 390 -2.23 9.50 20.21
N PRO A 391 -2.29 8.54 19.26
CA PRO A 391 -1.99 7.17 19.61
C PRO A 391 -0.56 7.12 20.15
N ARG A 392 -0.43 6.89 21.43
CA ARG A 392 0.87 6.70 22.06
C ARG A 392 1.21 5.23 21.97
N PHE A 393 2.28 4.98 21.25
CA PHE A 393 2.87 3.66 21.21
C PHE A 393 4.08 3.65 22.14
N ASN A 394 4.29 2.57 22.82
CA ASN A 394 5.61 2.28 23.34
C ASN A 394 6.50 1.90 22.13
N TRP A 395 7.28 2.82 21.69
CA TRP A 395 8.12 2.68 20.52
C TRP A 395 9.24 1.63 20.67
N ILE A 396 9.49 1.17 21.89
CA ILE A 396 10.46 0.13 22.20
C ILE A 396 9.79 -1.25 22.13
N THR A 397 8.57 -1.37 22.63
CA THR A 397 7.87 -2.65 22.75
C THR A 397 6.79 -2.86 21.68
N GLY A 398 6.44 -1.83 20.93
CA GLY A 398 5.30 -1.87 20.00
C GLY A 398 3.93 -1.85 20.69
N GLU A 399 3.90 -1.73 22.01
CA GLU A 399 2.68 -1.72 22.81
C GLU A 399 1.88 -0.45 22.55
N ILE A 400 0.58 -0.60 22.31
CA ILE A 400 -0.34 0.53 22.18
C ILE A 400 -0.63 1.05 23.59
N LEU A 401 -0.07 2.20 23.94
CA LEU A 401 -0.25 2.82 25.26
C LEU A 401 -1.57 3.59 25.36
N THR A 402 -2.03 4.16 24.26
CA THR A 402 -3.35 4.78 24.12
C THR A 402 -3.90 4.47 22.75
N GLU A 403 -5.18 4.09 22.69
CA GLU A 403 -5.91 3.89 21.44
C GLU A 403 -6.22 5.23 20.75
N GLY A 404 -5.23 6.06 20.54
CA GLY A 404 -5.46 7.33 19.85
C GLY A 404 -6.30 7.11 18.59
N VAL A 405 -7.10 8.09 18.23
CA VAL A 405 -7.99 8.03 17.06
C VAL A 405 -7.16 8.04 15.78
N THR A 406 -6.52 6.92 15.48
CA THR A 406 -6.10 6.67 14.10
C THR A 406 -7.38 6.51 13.30
N VAL A 407 -7.55 7.32 12.25
CA VAL A 407 -8.68 7.17 11.32
C VAL A 407 -8.55 5.82 10.62
N ARG A 408 -8.94 4.76 11.32
CA ARG A 408 -9.01 3.40 10.78
C ARG A 408 -10.25 3.20 9.91
N ARG A 409 -11.14 4.20 9.88
CA ARG A 409 -12.37 4.19 9.09
C ARG A 409 -12.61 5.55 8.45
N ILE A 410 -13.20 5.53 7.27
CA ILE A 410 -13.90 6.71 6.74
C ILE A 410 -15.17 6.83 7.60
N PRO A 411 -15.40 7.97 8.29
CA PRO A 411 -16.62 8.13 9.07
C PRO A 411 -17.83 8.06 8.14
N TYR A 412 -18.85 7.33 8.55
CA TYR A 412 -20.15 7.39 7.90
C TYR A 412 -20.81 8.72 8.25
N ASN A 413 -21.66 9.22 7.35
CA ASN A 413 -22.44 10.40 7.65
C ASN A 413 -23.36 10.12 8.85
N SER A 414 -23.16 10.83 9.95
CA SER A 414 -23.85 10.60 11.23
C SER A 414 -25.35 10.90 11.20
N SER A 415 -25.89 11.34 10.07
CA SER A 415 -27.32 11.55 9.90
C SER A 415 -28.11 10.25 9.61
N ASP A 416 -27.46 9.15 9.32
CA ASP A 416 -28.11 7.86 9.07
C ASP A 416 -27.97 6.94 10.27
N SER A 417 -28.90 7.10 11.24
CA SER A 417 -28.90 6.33 12.48
C SER A 417 -29.04 4.81 12.30
N GLU A 418 -29.59 4.36 11.18
CA GLU A 418 -29.72 2.93 10.84
C GLU A 418 -28.40 2.28 10.41
N ILE A 419 -27.43 3.07 9.93
CA ILE A 419 -26.11 2.58 9.50
C ILE A 419 -25.19 2.35 10.70
N VAL A 420 -25.38 3.08 11.80
CA VAL A 420 -24.49 3.07 12.96
C VAL A 420 -24.57 1.74 13.70
N GLU A 421 -25.75 1.14 13.84
CA GLU A 421 -25.95 -0.10 14.58
C GLU A 421 -25.28 -1.34 13.93
N GLU A 422 -25.28 -1.43 12.61
CA GLU A 422 -24.64 -2.56 11.89
C GLU A 422 -23.11 -2.43 11.78
N VAL A 423 -22.60 -1.22 11.85
CA VAL A 423 -21.15 -0.95 11.72
C VAL A 423 -20.40 -1.18 13.04
N GLU A 424 -21.03 -0.98 14.18
CA GLU A 424 -20.42 -1.27 15.48
C GLU A 424 -20.19 -2.77 15.72
N LEU A 425 -20.99 -3.64 15.10
CA LEU A 425 -20.87 -5.10 15.23
C LEU A 425 -19.68 -5.69 14.47
N THR A 426 -19.12 -4.97 13.49
CA THR A 426 -17.99 -5.45 12.68
C THR A 426 -16.63 -4.86 13.06
N ALA A 427 -16.59 -4.09 14.15
CA ALA A 427 -15.42 -3.32 14.59
C ALA A 427 -14.61 -3.95 15.72
N LYS A 428 -14.90 -5.19 16.06
CA LYS A 428 -14.11 -5.93 17.07
C LYS A 428 -13.02 -6.75 16.42
#